data_7a3b3c7c29d4f25db798feac14d86a3b
#
_entry.id   7a3b3c7c29d4f25db798feac14d86a3b
#
_cell.length_a   1.000
_cell.length_b   1.000
_cell.length_c   1.000
_cell.angle_alpha   90.00
_cell.angle_beta   90.00
_cell.angle_gamma   90.00
#
_symmetry.space_group_name_H-M   'P 1'
#
loop_
_entity.id
_entity.type
_entity.pdbx_description
1 polymer ?
#
loop_
_entity_poly.entity_id
_entity_poly.type
_entity_poly.pdbx_seq_one_letter_code
_entity_poly.pdbx_strand_id
1 'polypeptide(L)'
;GDPCISSDSLNGFEYFRIENNNMHLSMNTNGGAQDVEWWKELAIIMGRKGHVTFSFDGLSDTNHLYRQGVNWENCMKNSAAFISKGGRARWEFIIFDHNQHQIEEAKELAKKMMFDDFRTKKTGRFFSTVKHEGKESHQGMNRKGQETQKLEKPKDKYINSALKKEKDLVNKYGSMDHYYDVTDINCKSIEKSEIFVTAEGHVF
;
A
#
# COMPACT_ATOMS: atom_id res chain seq x y z
N GLY A 1 1.66 -5.20 10.10
CA GLY A 1 3.07 -5.39 9.84
C GLY A 1 3.39 -5.53 8.35
N ASP A 2 4.67 -5.52 8.00
CA ASP A 2 5.10 -5.82 6.63
C ASP A 2 5.29 -7.35 6.50
N PRO A 3 4.68 -8.02 5.50
CA PRO A 3 4.76 -9.48 5.35
C PRO A 3 6.18 -10.02 5.25
N CYS A 4 7.10 -9.25 4.68
CA CYS A 4 8.50 -9.65 4.52
C CYS A 4 9.26 -9.82 5.85
N ILE A 5 8.69 -9.39 6.98
CA ILE A 5 9.34 -9.53 8.30
C ILE A 5 9.12 -10.92 8.90
N SER A 6 8.06 -11.63 8.50
CA SER A 6 7.85 -13.00 8.93
C SER A 6 8.83 -13.95 8.25
N SER A 7 9.46 -14.82 9.03
CA SER A 7 10.36 -15.89 8.53
C SER A 7 9.63 -16.86 7.59
N ASP A 8 8.32 -17.02 7.77
CA ASP A 8 7.52 -18.03 7.07
C ASP A 8 6.81 -17.50 5.83
N SER A 9 6.96 -16.21 5.52
CA SER A 9 6.25 -15.62 4.38
C SER A 9 6.54 -16.32 3.05
N LEU A 10 7.81 -16.67 2.80
CA LEU A 10 8.19 -17.34 1.57
C LEU A 10 7.55 -18.72 1.47
N ASN A 11 7.64 -19.51 2.54
CA ASN A 11 7.02 -20.84 2.65
C ASN A 11 5.49 -20.77 2.48
N GLY A 12 4.87 -19.71 3.03
CA GLY A 12 3.43 -19.49 2.89
C GLY A 12 3.02 -19.25 1.43
N PHE A 13 3.76 -18.40 0.70
CA PHE A 13 3.51 -18.19 -0.73
C PHE A 13 3.77 -19.45 -1.56
N GLU A 14 4.82 -20.19 -1.26
CA GLU A 14 5.13 -21.46 -1.90
C GLU A 14 4.02 -22.49 -1.68
N TYR A 15 3.55 -22.65 -0.43
CA TYR A 15 2.44 -23.51 -0.10
C TYR A 15 1.19 -23.20 -0.94
N PHE A 16 0.76 -21.93 -0.98
CA PHE A 16 -0.40 -21.55 -1.78
C PHE A 16 -0.19 -21.78 -3.28
N ARG A 17 1.02 -21.63 -3.77
CA ARG A 17 1.33 -21.91 -5.18
C ARG A 17 1.28 -23.39 -5.50
N ILE A 18 1.75 -24.25 -4.60
CA ILE A 18 1.69 -25.73 -4.74
C ILE A 18 0.24 -26.21 -4.69
N GLU A 19 -0.53 -25.75 -3.69
CA GLU A 19 -1.92 -26.18 -3.52
C GLU A 19 -2.81 -25.73 -4.69
N ASN A 20 -2.59 -24.54 -5.24
CA ASN A 20 -3.35 -24.04 -6.38
C ASN A 20 -2.50 -23.14 -7.28
N ASN A 21 -1.93 -23.72 -8.32
CA ASN A 21 -1.12 -23.00 -9.30
C ASN A 21 -1.90 -21.89 -10.05
N ASN A 22 -3.23 -21.91 -10.01
CA ASN A 22 -4.10 -20.89 -10.61
C ASN A 22 -4.43 -19.72 -9.66
N MET A 23 -4.07 -19.81 -8.38
CA MET A 23 -4.34 -18.77 -7.41
C MET A 23 -3.60 -17.48 -7.75
N HIS A 24 -4.29 -16.35 -7.63
CA HIS A 24 -3.68 -15.04 -7.72
C HIS A 24 -3.08 -14.66 -6.35
N LEU A 25 -1.76 -14.57 -6.28
CA LEU A 25 -1.04 -14.16 -5.06
C LEU A 25 -0.69 -12.68 -5.13
N SER A 26 -0.90 -11.95 -4.04
CA SER A 26 -0.52 -10.55 -3.95
C SER A 26 0.08 -10.20 -2.60
N MET A 27 1.01 -9.26 -2.60
CA MET A 27 1.66 -8.77 -1.39
C MET A 27 1.86 -7.26 -1.48
N ASN A 28 1.61 -6.56 -0.37
CA ASN A 28 1.97 -5.15 -0.21
C ASN A 28 3.13 -5.05 0.78
N THR A 29 4.16 -4.29 0.45
CA THR A 29 5.37 -4.16 1.24
C THR A 29 6.02 -2.80 1.09
N ASN A 30 6.87 -2.39 2.04
CA ASN A 30 7.77 -1.27 1.87
C ASN A 30 9.09 -1.64 1.15
N GLY A 31 9.33 -2.93 0.88
CA GLY A 31 10.49 -3.43 0.14
C GLY A 31 11.83 -3.36 0.87
N GLY A 32 11.87 -2.90 2.12
CA GLY A 32 13.13 -2.64 2.83
C GLY A 32 13.72 -3.83 3.58
N ALA A 33 12.94 -4.90 3.76
CA ALA A 33 13.36 -6.12 4.46
C ALA A 33 13.86 -7.18 3.48
N GLN A 34 14.51 -8.22 4.04
CA GLN A 34 15.08 -9.36 3.34
C GLN A 34 16.23 -8.99 2.37
N ASP A 35 16.96 -9.99 1.94
CA ASP A 35 18.05 -9.85 0.98
C ASP A 35 17.61 -10.06 -0.48
N VAL A 36 18.50 -9.80 -1.38
CA VAL A 36 18.27 -9.89 -2.83
C VAL A 36 17.88 -11.30 -3.28
N GLU A 37 18.44 -12.34 -2.65
CA GLU A 37 18.14 -13.72 -3.04
C GLU A 37 16.73 -14.13 -2.64
N TRP A 38 16.27 -13.71 -1.46
CA TRP A 38 14.89 -13.88 -1.02
C TRP A 38 13.89 -13.25 -2.02
N TRP A 39 14.18 -12.05 -2.50
CA TRP A 39 13.31 -11.36 -3.48
C TRP A 39 13.29 -12.05 -4.84
N LYS A 40 14.42 -12.61 -5.26
CA LYS A 40 14.49 -13.43 -6.50
C LYS A 40 13.66 -14.71 -6.37
N GLU A 41 13.77 -15.38 -5.23
CA GLU A 41 12.99 -16.59 -4.94
C GLU A 41 11.50 -16.30 -4.87
N LEU A 42 11.09 -15.24 -4.19
CA LEU A 42 9.70 -14.80 -4.15
C LEU A 42 9.15 -14.56 -5.57
N ALA A 43 9.92 -13.96 -6.46
CA ALA A 43 9.50 -13.74 -7.85
C ALA A 43 9.19 -15.04 -8.59
N ILE A 44 10.01 -16.07 -8.37
CA ILE A 44 9.80 -17.41 -8.96
C ILE A 44 8.52 -18.04 -8.40
N ILE A 45 8.32 -18.01 -7.08
CA ILE A 45 7.14 -18.55 -6.41
C ILE A 45 5.87 -17.83 -6.86
N MET A 46 5.88 -16.49 -6.88
CA MET A 46 4.75 -15.67 -7.32
C MET A 46 4.35 -15.97 -8.76
N GLY A 47 5.32 -16.12 -9.65
CA GLY A 47 5.09 -16.43 -11.05
C GLY A 47 4.19 -15.40 -11.76
N ARG A 48 3.63 -15.78 -12.92
CA ARG A 48 2.81 -14.87 -13.75
C ARG A 48 1.48 -14.45 -13.11
N LYS A 49 0.97 -15.22 -12.15
CA LYS A 49 -0.30 -14.95 -11.43
C LYS A 49 -0.09 -14.29 -10.08
N GLY A 50 1.16 -13.93 -9.75
CA GLY A 50 1.48 -13.16 -8.56
C GLY A 50 1.85 -11.72 -8.89
N HIS A 51 1.69 -10.81 -7.92
CA HIS A 51 2.24 -9.48 -8.02
C HIS A 51 2.60 -8.92 -6.63
N VAL A 52 3.61 -8.05 -6.60
CA VAL A 52 4.01 -7.32 -5.40
C VAL A 52 3.77 -5.83 -5.61
N THR A 53 3.07 -5.20 -4.66
CA THR A 53 2.92 -3.76 -4.61
C THR A 53 3.96 -3.19 -3.65
N PHE A 54 4.94 -2.48 -4.18
CA PHE A 54 5.94 -1.75 -3.42
C PHE A 54 5.40 -0.36 -3.06
N SER A 55 5.33 -0.08 -1.78
CA SER A 55 4.85 1.18 -1.24
C SER A 55 6.03 2.12 -1.00
N PHE A 56 6.44 2.87 -2.01
CA PHE A 56 7.47 3.90 -1.92
C PHE A 56 6.80 5.27 -2.04
N ASP A 57 6.92 6.08 -0.99
CA ASP A 57 6.18 7.34 -0.85
C ASP A 57 7.10 8.55 -0.94
N GLY A 58 7.90 8.59 -1.98
CA GLY A 58 8.91 9.60 -2.30
C GLY A 58 10.10 9.01 -3.02
N LEU A 59 11.12 9.80 -3.23
CA LEU A 59 12.44 9.39 -3.71
C LEU A 59 13.44 9.26 -2.54
N SER A 60 14.72 9.19 -2.81
CA SER A 60 15.79 8.97 -1.81
C SER A 60 15.78 9.99 -0.66
N ASP A 61 15.39 11.22 -0.96
CA ASP A 61 15.37 12.37 -0.05
C ASP A 61 14.07 12.54 0.75
N THR A 62 12.97 11.87 0.35
CA THR A 62 11.64 12.08 0.96
C THR A 62 10.96 10.81 1.42
N ASN A 63 11.28 9.64 0.85
CA ASN A 63 10.62 8.38 1.21
C ASN A 63 10.69 8.09 2.72
N HIS A 64 11.82 8.38 3.37
CA HIS A 64 12.03 8.16 4.80
C HIS A 64 11.14 9.00 5.71
N LEU A 65 10.60 10.12 5.21
CA LEU A 65 9.74 11.01 5.98
C LEU A 65 8.43 10.31 6.40
N TYR A 66 7.91 9.46 5.54
CA TYR A 66 6.75 8.65 5.85
C TYR A 66 7.11 7.18 6.14
N ARG A 67 8.00 6.57 5.35
CA ARG A 67 8.50 5.20 5.52
C ARG A 67 9.69 5.15 6.48
N GLN A 68 9.43 5.45 7.75
CA GLN A 68 10.46 5.55 8.77
C GLN A 68 11.19 4.22 8.98
N GLY A 69 12.52 4.31 9.12
CA GLY A 69 13.38 3.14 9.35
C GLY A 69 13.59 2.25 8.12
N VAL A 70 13.15 2.68 6.94
CA VAL A 70 13.33 1.96 5.67
C VAL A 70 14.50 2.56 4.90
N ASN A 71 15.47 1.74 4.50
CA ASN A 71 16.59 2.16 3.68
C ASN A 71 16.19 2.18 2.21
N TRP A 72 16.28 3.35 1.57
CA TRP A 72 15.90 3.55 0.17
C TRP A 72 16.70 2.67 -0.81
N GLU A 73 18.01 2.54 -0.60
CA GLU A 73 18.84 1.74 -1.49
C GLU A 73 18.46 0.27 -1.45
N ASN A 74 18.12 -0.25 -0.26
CA ASN A 74 17.63 -1.61 -0.12
C ASN A 74 16.29 -1.79 -0.84
N CYS A 75 15.39 -0.82 -0.74
CA CYS A 75 14.13 -0.86 -1.48
C CYS A 75 14.34 -0.97 -2.98
N MET A 76 15.27 -0.18 -3.53
CA MET A 76 15.59 -0.19 -4.96
C MET A 76 16.26 -1.50 -5.38
N LYS A 77 17.23 -2.00 -4.61
CA LYS A 77 17.88 -3.29 -4.87
C LYS A 77 16.91 -4.47 -4.84
N ASN A 78 16.05 -4.49 -3.84
CA ASN A 78 15.08 -5.57 -3.63
C ASN A 78 14.01 -5.60 -4.71
N SER A 79 13.43 -4.45 -5.05
CA SER A 79 12.45 -4.37 -6.14
C SER A 79 13.08 -4.73 -7.50
N ALA A 80 14.31 -4.27 -7.77
CA ALA A 80 15.03 -4.64 -8.99
C ALA A 80 15.32 -6.15 -9.03
N ALA A 81 15.71 -6.77 -7.90
CA ALA A 81 15.95 -8.21 -7.83
C ALA A 81 14.67 -9.02 -8.14
N PHE A 82 13.53 -8.62 -7.55
CA PHE A 82 12.22 -9.22 -7.82
C PHE A 82 11.86 -9.13 -9.30
N ILE A 83 11.96 -7.93 -9.89
CA ILE A 83 11.64 -7.68 -11.30
C ILE A 83 12.58 -8.47 -12.22
N SER A 84 13.89 -8.56 -11.90
CA SER A 84 14.89 -9.25 -12.73
C SER A 84 14.61 -10.74 -12.93
N LYS A 85 13.83 -11.36 -12.04
CA LYS A 85 13.38 -12.75 -12.13
C LYS A 85 11.96 -12.90 -12.71
N GLY A 86 11.45 -11.86 -13.36
CA GLY A 86 10.13 -11.85 -13.98
C GLY A 86 8.98 -11.60 -13.00
N GLY A 87 9.28 -11.16 -11.79
CA GLY A 87 8.26 -10.77 -10.80
C GLY A 87 7.48 -9.53 -11.27
N ARG A 88 6.17 -9.60 -11.17
CA ARG A 88 5.27 -8.49 -11.54
C ARG A 88 5.20 -7.49 -10.39
N ALA A 89 5.69 -6.30 -10.61
CA ALA A 89 5.82 -5.26 -9.60
C ALA A 89 4.99 -4.03 -9.92
N ARG A 90 4.29 -3.52 -8.90
CA ARG A 90 3.62 -2.22 -8.91
C ARG A 90 4.30 -1.30 -7.93
N TRP A 91 4.48 -0.04 -8.29
CA TRP A 91 4.85 1.01 -7.37
C TRP A 91 3.60 1.78 -6.95
N GLU A 92 3.25 1.77 -5.66
CA GLU A 92 2.19 2.60 -5.09
C GLU A 92 2.83 3.78 -4.33
N PHE A 93 2.41 5.00 -4.67
CA PHE A 93 2.93 6.25 -4.14
C PHE A 93 1.81 7.03 -3.46
N ILE A 94 1.85 7.12 -2.12
CA ILE A 94 0.91 7.94 -1.35
C ILE A 94 1.36 9.40 -1.39
N ILE A 95 0.45 10.28 -1.79
CA ILE A 95 0.76 11.70 -1.96
C ILE A 95 0.60 12.46 -0.65
N PHE A 96 1.67 13.16 -0.27
CA PHE A 96 1.73 14.14 0.82
C PHE A 96 2.30 15.47 0.29
N ASP A 97 2.29 16.53 1.09
CA ASP A 97 2.87 17.82 0.70
C ASP A 97 4.36 17.69 0.35
N HIS A 98 5.11 16.98 1.18
CA HIS A 98 6.57 16.84 1.03
C HIS A 98 7.03 16.06 -0.21
N ASN A 99 6.15 15.22 -0.82
CA ASN A 99 6.53 14.38 -1.95
C ASN A 99 5.73 14.65 -3.24
N GLN A 100 4.69 15.49 -3.20
CA GLN A 100 3.81 15.74 -4.35
C GLN A 100 4.53 16.30 -5.59
N HIS A 101 5.67 16.93 -5.40
CA HIS A 101 6.51 17.47 -6.48
C HIS A 101 7.31 16.39 -7.21
N GLN A 102 7.50 15.21 -6.61
CA GLN A 102 8.31 14.10 -7.12
C GLN A 102 7.51 13.08 -7.94
N ILE A 103 6.21 13.26 -8.10
CA ILE A 103 5.33 12.26 -8.73
C ILE A 103 5.81 11.88 -10.14
N GLU A 104 6.13 12.85 -10.98
CA GLU A 104 6.55 12.58 -12.35
C GLU A 104 7.95 11.93 -12.39
N GLU A 105 8.88 12.37 -11.56
CA GLU A 105 10.20 11.77 -11.46
C GLU A 105 10.14 10.33 -10.95
N ALA A 106 9.32 10.06 -9.93
CA ALA A 106 9.08 8.70 -9.41
C ALA A 106 8.46 7.80 -10.48
N LYS A 107 7.54 8.31 -11.29
CA LYS A 107 6.92 7.60 -12.40
C LYS A 107 7.94 7.23 -13.48
N GLU A 108 8.82 8.16 -13.85
CA GLU A 108 9.89 7.89 -14.82
C GLU A 108 10.92 6.89 -14.26
N LEU A 109 11.25 6.98 -12.96
CA LEU A 109 12.10 6.00 -12.31
C LEU A 109 11.46 4.60 -12.29
N ALA A 110 10.18 4.51 -11.95
CA ALA A 110 9.44 3.24 -12.00
C ALA A 110 9.48 2.60 -13.39
N LYS A 111 9.30 3.41 -14.44
CA LYS A 111 9.41 2.95 -15.83
C LYS A 111 10.82 2.44 -16.17
N LYS A 112 11.85 3.19 -15.77
CA LYS A 112 13.26 2.78 -15.97
C LYS A 112 13.58 1.47 -15.24
N MET A 113 13.01 1.26 -14.07
CA MET A 113 13.16 0.05 -13.28
C MET A 113 12.26 -1.10 -13.74
N MET A 114 11.45 -0.90 -14.79
CA MET A 114 10.54 -1.90 -15.36
C MET A 114 9.42 -2.35 -14.40
N PHE A 115 8.92 -1.46 -13.56
CA PHE A 115 7.66 -1.72 -12.87
C PHE A 115 6.52 -1.83 -13.89
N ASP A 116 5.62 -2.82 -13.73
CA ASP A 116 4.45 -2.98 -14.60
C ASP A 116 3.46 -1.83 -14.48
N ASP A 117 3.41 -1.20 -13.31
CA ASP A 117 2.41 -0.18 -12.99
C ASP A 117 2.95 0.82 -11.94
N PHE A 118 2.60 2.08 -12.10
CA PHE A 118 2.84 3.15 -11.14
C PHE A 118 1.53 3.81 -10.79
N ARG A 119 1.15 3.79 -9.51
CA ARG A 119 -0.10 4.37 -9.03
C ARG A 119 0.12 5.39 -7.94
N THR A 120 -0.50 6.54 -8.11
CA THR A 120 -0.63 7.50 -7.01
C THR A 120 -1.86 7.20 -6.18
N LYS A 121 -1.76 7.36 -4.86
CA LYS A 121 -2.84 7.13 -3.91
C LYS A 121 -3.11 8.39 -3.08
N LYS A 122 -4.35 8.83 -3.10
CA LYS A 122 -4.84 9.91 -2.25
C LYS A 122 -5.21 9.32 -0.89
N THR A 123 -4.41 9.64 0.14
CA THR A 123 -4.64 9.08 1.48
C THR A 123 -5.87 9.66 2.17
N GLY A 124 -6.56 8.84 2.97
CA GLY A 124 -7.64 9.28 3.86
C GLY A 124 -7.17 9.85 5.20
N ARG A 125 -5.84 9.94 5.46
CA ARG A 125 -5.29 10.40 6.75
C ARG A 125 -5.64 11.85 7.10
N PHE A 126 -5.98 12.64 6.10
CA PHE A 126 -6.42 14.03 6.26
C PHE A 126 -7.94 14.17 6.43
N PHE A 127 -8.59 13.09 6.79
CA PHE A 127 -10.01 13.05 7.10
C PHE A 127 -10.24 12.36 8.45
N SER A 128 -11.13 12.93 9.28
CA SER A 128 -11.58 12.34 10.54
C SER A 128 -12.95 11.71 10.35
N THR A 129 -13.04 10.39 10.40
CA THR A 129 -14.32 9.66 10.37
C THR A 129 -15.15 9.88 11.61
N VAL A 130 -14.53 10.22 12.75
CA VAL A 130 -15.23 10.48 14.01
C VAL A 130 -15.88 11.87 14.04
N LYS A 131 -15.14 12.87 13.52
CA LYS A 131 -15.60 14.27 13.51
C LYS A 131 -16.21 14.70 12.18
N HIS A 132 -16.16 13.83 11.16
CA HIS A 132 -16.61 14.12 9.79
C HIS A 132 -16.01 15.41 9.20
N GLU A 133 -14.75 15.67 9.50
CA GLU A 133 -14.04 16.90 9.10
C GLU A 133 -12.66 16.60 8.48
N GLY A 134 -12.20 17.54 7.68
CA GLY A 134 -10.84 17.53 7.14
C GLY A 134 -9.81 17.90 8.21
N LYS A 135 -8.57 17.41 8.03
CA LYS A 135 -7.40 17.74 8.85
C LYS A 135 -6.33 18.35 7.98
N GLU A 136 -5.66 19.39 8.47
CA GLU A 136 -4.55 20.01 7.74
C GLU A 136 -3.27 19.17 7.81
N SER A 137 -3.13 18.35 8.85
CA SER A 137 -1.96 17.50 9.04
C SER A 137 -2.29 16.18 9.69
N HIS A 138 -1.35 15.23 9.58
CA HIS A 138 -1.40 13.92 10.22
C HIS A 138 -0.14 13.71 11.06
N GLN A 139 -0.31 13.42 12.34
CA GLN A 139 0.80 13.10 13.23
C GLN A 139 1.24 11.66 13.02
N GLY A 140 2.49 11.46 12.61
CA GLY A 140 3.09 10.14 12.55
C GLY A 140 3.38 9.58 13.93
N MET A 141 3.27 8.25 14.07
CA MET A 141 3.59 7.53 15.30
C MET A 141 4.55 6.39 14.98
N ASN A 142 5.53 6.16 15.81
CA ASN A 142 6.40 4.99 15.71
C ASN A 142 5.76 3.76 16.38
N ARG A 143 6.42 2.60 16.30
CA ARG A 143 5.92 1.35 16.91
C ARG A 143 5.78 1.40 18.43
N LYS A 144 6.44 2.34 19.10
CA LYS A 144 6.36 2.56 20.56
C LYS A 144 5.27 3.56 20.95
N GLY A 145 4.47 4.03 19.98
CA GLY A 145 3.45 5.05 20.23
C GLY A 145 3.99 6.46 20.45
N GLN A 146 5.27 6.72 20.15
CA GLN A 146 5.85 8.04 20.25
C GLN A 146 5.59 8.82 18.98
N GLU A 147 5.29 10.10 19.12
CA GLU A 147 5.13 11.01 18.00
C GLU A 147 6.40 11.12 17.20
N THR A 148 6.23 11.13 15.88
CA THR A 148 7.30 11.30 14.91
C THR A 148 7.03 12.52 14.05
N GLN A 149 7.41 12.49 12.80
CA GLN A 149 7.20 13.62 11.91
C GLN A 149 5.72 13.89 11.65
N LYS A 150 5.34 15.17 11.71
CA LYS A 150 4.06 15.66 11.27
C LYS A 150 4.03 15.75 9.75
N LEU A 151 3.05 15.16 9.13
CA LEU A 151 2.84 15.14 7.69
C LEU A 151 1.76 16.15 7.32
N GLU A 152 2.08 17.06 6.42
CA GLU A 152 1.14 18.08 5.95
C GLU A 152 0.32 17.55 4.76
N LYS A 153 -0.91 18.06 4.62
CA LYS A 153 -1.79 17.68 3.52
C LYS A 153 -1.23 18.20 2.18
N PRO A 154 -1.38 17.42 1.10
CA PRO A 154 -0.98 17.86 -0.23
C PRO A 154 -1.94 18.94 -0.78
N LYS A 155 -1.61 19.50 -1.94
CA LYS A 155 -2.49 20.41 -2.68
C LYS A 155 -3.87 19.80 -2.92
N ASP A 156 -4.90 20.62 -3.00
CA ASP A 156 -6.31 20.21 -3.06
C ASP A 156 -6.63 19.17 -4.16
N LYS A 157 -5.98 19.26 -5.31
CA LYS A 157 -6.15 18.26 -6.40
C LYS A 157 -5.76 16.82 -5.99
N TYR A 158 -4.98 16.68 -4.93
CA TYR A 158 -4.52 15.40 -4.41
C TYR A 158 -5.25 14.96 -3.14
N ILE A 159 -6.18 15.75 -2.64
CA ILE A 159 -7.00 15.39 -1.47
C ILE A 159 -7.94 14.24 -1.82
N ASN A 160 -8.11 13.33 -0.85
CA ASN A 160 -9.08 12.23 -0.97
C ASN A 160 -10.51 12.79 -0.93
N SER A 161 -11.37 12.31 -1.81
CA SER A 161 -12.76 12.74 -1.89
C SER A 161 -13.69 12.12 -0.84
N ALA A 162 -13.16 11.38 0.14
CA ALA A 162 -13.97 10.68 1.14
C ALA A 162 -14.89 11.64 1.92
N LEU A 163 -14.36 12.80 2.37
CA LEU A 163 -15.15 13.80 3.07
C LEU A 163 -16.34 14.32 2.24
N LYS A 164 -16.10 14.61 0.95
CA LYS A 164 -17.18 15.07 0.06
C LYS A 164 -18.23 13.97 -0.11
N LYS A 165 -17.81 12.74 -0.39
CA LYS A 165 -18.72 11.61 -0.56
C LYS A 165 -19.57 11.36 0.67
N GLU A 166 -18.98 11.42 1.86
CA GLU A 166 -19.70 11.24 3.11
C GLU A 166 -20.72 12.36 3.36
N LYS A 167 -20.34 13.63 3.12
CA LYS A 167 -21.30 14.75 3.18
C LYS A 167 -22.45 14.59 2.18
N ASP A 168 -22.17 14.13 0.96
CA ASP A 168 -23.18 13.87 -0.05
C ASP A 168 -24.15 12.76 0.41
N LEU A 169 -23.64 11.71 1.06
CA LEU A 169 -24.46 10.64 1.63
C LEU A 169 -25.30 11.13 2.81
N VAL A 170 -24.72 11.88 3.74
CA VAL A 170 -25.46 12.48 4.87
C VAL A 170 -26.54 13.41 4.37
N ASN A 171 -26.28 14.24 3.36
CA ASN A 171 -27.29 15.11 2.75
C ASN A 171 -28.43 14.30 2.12
N LYS A 172 -28.15 13.15 1.52
CA LYS A 172 -29.15 12.31 0.86
C LYS A 172 -29.98 11.48 1.84
N TYR A 173 -29.36 10.93 2.88
CA TYR A 173 -29.98 9.95 3.79
C TYR A 173 -30.23 10.49 5.20
N GLY A 174 -29.83 11.73 5.50
CA GLY A 174 -29.95 12.36 6.81
C GLY A 174 -28.83 12.01 7.80
N SER A 175 -28.33 10.78 7.77
CA SER A 175 -27.18 10.34 8.56
C SER A 175 -26.44 9.16 7.89
N MET A 176 -25.22 8.87 8.32
CA MET A 176 -24.50 7.67 7.87
C MET A 176 -25.14 6.39 8.43
N ASP A 177 -25.66 6.43 9.67
CA ASP A 177 -26.34 5.28 10.27
C ASP A 177 -27.56 4.89 9.44
N HIS A 178 -28.41 5.88 9.10
CA HIS A 178 -29.54 5.61 8.23
C HIS A 178 -29.15 5.11 6.84
N TYR A 179 -28.05 5.62 6.27
CA TYR A 179 -27.51 5.10 5.02
C TYR A 179 -27.16 3.61 5.13
N TYR A 180 -26.50 3.19 6.22
CA TYR A 180 -26.16 1.78 6.45
C TYR A 180 -27.39 0.90 6.70
N ASP A 181 -28.42 1.43 7.37
CA ASP A 181 -29.65 0.70 7.66
C ASP A 181 -30.49 0.38 6.39
N VAL A 182 -30.45 1.28 5.40
CA VAL A 182 -31.28 1.17 4.18
C VAL A 182 -30.53 0.72 2.94
N THR A 183 -29.22 0.49 3.05
CA THR A 183 -28.37 0.12 1.90
C THR A 183 -27.80 -1.27 2.10
N ASP A 184 -27.98 -2.14 1.12
CA ASP A 184 -27.32 -3.44 1.10
C ASP A 184 -25.80 -3.26 0.98
N ILE A 185 -25.06 -3.81 1.95
CA ILE A 185 -23.63 -3.82 1.97
C ILE A 185 -23.13 -5.18 1.47
N ASN A 186 -22.68 -5.23 0.23
CA ASN A 186 -22.08 -6.44 -0.34
C ASN A 186 -20.56 -6.46 -0.14
N CYS A 187 -20.07 -7.52 0.45
CA CYS A 187 -18.63 -7.73 0.62
C CYS A 187 -18.00 -8.16 -0.72
N LYS A 188 -17.25 -7.25 -1.33
CA LYS A 188 -16.56 -7.53 -2.61
C LYS A 188 -15.55 -8.68 -2.53
N SER A 189 -14.96 -8.92 -1.36
CA SER A 189 -14.03 -10.03 -1.18
C SER A 189 -14.74 -11.38 -1.28
N ILE A 190 -15.97 -11.48 -0.75
CA ILE A 190 -16.80 -12.68 -0.92
C ILE A 190 -17.16 -12.89 -2.40
N GLU A 191 -17.62 -11.83 -3.09
CA GLU A 191 -17.96 -11.90 -4.53
C GLU A 191 -16.78 -12.36 -5.40
N LYS A 192 -15.56 -11.96 -5.03
CA LYS A 192 -14.35 -12.28 -5.78
C LYS A 192 -13.60 -13.51 -5.28
N SER A 193 -14.09 -14.17 -4.22
CA SER A 193 -13.38 -15.26 -3.55
C SER A 193 -11.97 -14.87 -3.13
N GLU A 194 -11.82 -13.65 -2.56
CA GLU A 194 -10.57 -13.12 -2.05
C GLU A 194 -10.48 -13.37 -0.54
N ILE A 195 -9.31 -13.77 -0.07
CA ILE A 195 -8.96 -13.81 1.35
C ILE A 195 -7.77 -12.88 1.61
N PHE A 196 -7.73 -12.30 2.79
CA PHE A 196 -6.63 -11.48 3.25
C PHE A 196 -5.96 -12.16 4.44
N VAL A 197 -4.64 -12.35 4.35
CA VAL A 197 -3.83 -12.90 5.44
C VAL A 197 -2.92 -11.81 5.97
N THR A 198 -2.98 -11.54 7.28
CA THR A 198 -2.09 -10.55 7.91
C THR A 198 -0.67 -11.11 8.08
N ALA A 199 0.28 -10.23 8.41
CA ALA A 199 1.65 -10.64 8.72
C ALA A 199 1.74 -11.56 9.96
N GLU A 200 0.73 -11.52 10.83
CA GLU A 200 0.58 -12.38 12.02
C GLU A 200 -0.14 -13.71 11.70
N GLY A 201 -0.55 -13.91 10.45
CA GLY A 201 -1.23 -15.12 10.01
C GLY A 201 -2.75 -15.14 10.23
N HIS A 202 -3.38 -14.04 10.63
CA HIS A 202 -4.84 -13.98 10.72
C HIS A 202 -5.47 -13.93 9.34
N VAL A 203 -6.56 -14.68 9.16
CA VAL A 203 -7.29 -14.78 7.89
C VAL A 203 -8.62 -14.03 8.01
N PHE A 204 -8.95 -13.21 7.00
CA PHE A 204 -10.19 -12.44 6.91
C PHE A 204 -10.86 -12.62 5.56
#